data_5683dfdeabfa39181d6da0dc2e5c582b
#
_entry.id   5683dfdeabfa39181d6da0dc2e5c582b
#
_cell.length_a   1.000
_cell.length_b   1.000
_cell.length_c   1.000
_cell.angle_alpha   90.00
_cell.angle_beta   90.00
_cell.angle_gamma   90.00
#
_symmetry.space_group_name_H-M   'P 1'
#
loop_
_entity.id
_entity.type
_entity.pdbx_description
1 polymer ?
#
loop_
_entity_poly.entity_id
_entity_poly.type
_entity_poly.pdbx_seq_one_letter_code
_entity_poly.pdbx_strand_id
1 'polypeptide(L)'
;MLLAELFPYANAVFYVFTALYIITAIGCIIVVVSENRNPVRSLAWVTVLLLLPVVGILVYLFFGRSLKSVMMISRNNRMKRSGQASLNTPEPSNFSLSESSLQIINLVNSLGEPHFFKTNQVDIFTEGEAKFSQLKADLLAAKKYINFQYYIFSADTIGKELAEILIQKAHEGVKVRVIYDHVGSWSIASSFFKHLREEGVEAYPFLKVTFPQLANRLNWRNHRKVVVIDGEVGYIGGMNIADRYVTGEKGYKAWRDTHLRIVGDAVKGLQFSFAIDWNFMKRMLLDQPCTSTLAPKAETVGMQIVISGPTQPLNAMSMVLLRAISQAQKCIYIQTPYFLPEESMKSALQAAALSGVDVRIMIPLYPDSKILKYSSLSYVKECLAAEIKVLLYTERMLHAKCVIIDDEFVTTGSTNFDFRSLEHNFECNALIYSKSFCTKMKAIFLADSEQSCEEMTLEEWVKRPLSQRALESSSRLLGPVL
;
A
#
# COMPACT_ATOMS: atom_id res chain seq x y z
N MET A 1 -37.86 30.19 -35.46
CA MET A 1 -38.57 31.29 -34.80
C MET A 1 -39.34 30.80 -33.56
N LEU A 2 -40.15 29.76 -33.61
CA LEU A 2 -40.93 29.28 -32.44
C LEU A 2 -40.13 28.86 -31.19
N LEU A 3 -38.88 28.37 -31.32
CA LEU A 3 -38.02 27.97 -30.18
C LEU A 3 -37.37 29.18 -29.47
N ALA A 4 -37.23 30.32 -30.13
CA ALA A 4 -36.64 31.53 -29.53
C ALA A 4 -37.64 32.29 -28.64
N GLU A 5 -38.94 32.15 -28.86
CA GLU A 5 -39.98 32.76 -28.04
C GLU A 5 -40.32 31.98 -26.77
N LEU A 6 -39.98 30.67 -26.74
CA LEU A 6 -40.20 29.79 -25.59
C LEU A 6 -39.20 30.03 -24.43
N PHE A 7 -38.03 30.61 -24.73
CA PHE A 7 -36.99 30.86 -23.70
C PHE A 7 -36.31 32.22 -23.91
N PRO A 8 -36.96 33.36 -23.60
CA PRO A 8 -36.39 34.69 -23.82
C PRO A 8 -35.10 34.95 -23.05
N TYR A 9 -34.78 34.14 -22.01
CA TYR A 9 -33.56 34.23 -21.21
C TYR A 9 -32.52 33.16 -21.55
N ALA A 10 -32.75 32.28 -22.52
CA ALA A 10 -31.85 31.16 -22.82
C ALA A 10 -30.41 31.62 -23.14
N ASN A 11 -30.28 32.70 -23.91
CA ASN A 11 -28.97 33.28 -24.21
C ASN A 11 -28.29 33.87 -22.97
N ALA A 12 -29.00 34.58 -22.12
CA ALA A 12 -28.49 35.16 -20.90
C ALA A 12 -28.05 34.06 -19.92
N VAL A 13 -28.86 33.02 -19.77
CA VAL A 13 -28.53 31.82 -18.95
C VAL A 13 -27.30 31.15 -19.51
N PHE A 14 -27.20 30.93 -20.83
CA PHE A 14 -26.00 30.32 -21.45
C PHE A 14 -24.75 31.15 -21.19
N TYR A 15 -24.77 32.47 -21.34
CA TYR A 15 -23.62 33.32 -21.06
C TYR A 15 -23.20 33.29 -19.59
N VAL A 16 -24.15 33.29 -18.65
CA VAL A 16 -23.88 33.19 -17.22
C VAL A 16 -23.20 31.86 -16.89
N PHE A 17 -23.73 30.73 -17.39
CA PHE A 17 -23.10 29.42 -17.17
C PHE A 17 -21.73 29.33 -17.80
N THR A 18 -21.52 29.87 -18.99
CA THR A 18 -20.23 29.92 -19.66
C THR A 18 -19.21 30.77 -18.88
N ALA A 19 -19.63 31.94 -18.39
CA ALA A 19 -18.76 32.78 -17.56
C ALA A 19 -18.38 32.10 -16.23
N LEU A 20 -19.35 31.48 -15.55
CA LEU A 20 -19.08 30.69 -14.33
C LEU A 20 -18.13 29.55 -14.60
N TYR A 21 -18.30 28.82 -15.70
CA TYR A 21 -17.37 27.78 -16.12
C TYR A 21 -15.94 28.31 -16.31
N ILE A 22 -15.79 29.39 -17.10
CA ILE A 22 -14.47 30.00 -17.39
C ILE A 22 -13.79 30.45 -16.09
N ILE A 23 -14.52 31.13 -15.20
CA ILE A 23 -13.97 31.58 -13.91
C ILE A 23 -13.54 30.38 -13.07
N THR A 24 -14.35 29.34 -13.00
CA THR A 24 -14.03 28.14 -12.23
C THR A 24 -12.84 27.38 -12.84
N ALA A 25 -12.79 27.25 -14.16
CA ALA A 25 -11.66 26.61 -14.86
C ALA A 25 -10.35 27.38 -14.64
N ILE A 26 -10.36 28.71 -14.77
CA ILE A 26 -9.19 29.56 -14.49
C ILE A 26 -8.76 29.39 -13.02
N GLY A 27 -9.71 29.41 -12.07
CA GLY A 27 -9.41 29.17 -10.67
C GLY A 27 -8.74 27.80 -10.42
N CYS A 28 -9.25 26.75 -11.04
CA CYS A 28 -8.64 25.41 -10.97
C CYS A 28 -7.23 25.38 -11.60
N ILE A 29 -7.03 26.03 -12.74
CA ILE A 29 -5.72 26.13 -13.40
C ILE A 29 -4.71 26.85 -12.49
N ILE A 30 -5.11 27.98 -11.89
CA ILE A 30 -4.25 28.70 -10.94
C ILE A 30 -3.84 27.78 -9.79
N VAL A 31 -4.76 27.02 -9.22
CA VAL A 31 -4.45 26.05 -8.14
C VAL A 31 -3.48 24.98 -8.63
N VAL A 32 -3.74 24.38 -9.81
CA VAL A 32 -2.85 23.36 -10.41
C VAL A 32 -1.43 23.89 -10.59
N VAL A 33 -1.28 25.12 -11.08
CA VAL A 33 0.03 25.73 -11.32
C VAL A 33 0.70 26.11 -10.00
N SER A 34 -0.04 26.65 -9.03
CA SER A 34 0.50 27.09 -7.73
C SER A 34 0.98 25.95 -6.83
N GLU A 35 0.50 24.74 -7.03
CA GLU A 35 0.92 23.58 -6.22
C GLU A 35 2.30 23.03 -6.58
N ASN A 36 2.98 23.57 -7.60
CA ASN A 36 4.34 23.17 -8.04
C ASN A 36 4.54 21.64 -8.14
N ARG A 37 3.57 20.96 -8.71
CA ARG A 37 3.62 19.51 -8.92
C ARG A 37 4.49 19.14 -10.13
N ASN A 38 4.58 17.83 -10.38
CA ASN A 38 5.19 17.34 -11.62
C ASN A 38 4.58 18.06 -12.84
N PRO A 39 5.40 18.74 -13.68
CA PRO A 39 4.92 19.57 -14.80
C PRO A 39 4.02 18.81 -15.79
N VAL A 40 4.33 17.53 -16.05
CA VAL A 40 3.54 16.69 -16.98
C VAL A 40 2.13 16.47 -16.44
N ARG A 41 1.99 16.20 -15.13
CA ARG A 41 0.67 16.06 -14.49
C ARG A 41 -0.10 17.37 -14.47
N SER A 42 0.59 18.47 -14.18
CA SER A 42 -0.03 19.81 -14.20
C SER A 42 -0.55 20.13 -15.60
N LEU A 43 0.25 19.88 -16.64
CA LEU A 43 -0.17 20.08 -18.03
C LEU A 43 -1.36 19.18 -18.40
N ALA A 44 -1.34 17.91 -18.01
CA ALA A 44 -2.46 16.99 -18.24
C ALA A 44 -3.78 17.53 -17.61
N TRP A 45 -3.74 18.01 -16.35
CA TRP A 45 -4.91 18.61 -15.71
C TRP A 45 -5.38 19.89 -16.37
N VAL A 46 -4.46 20.77 -16.77
CA VAL A 46 -4.80 21.99 -17.53
C VAL A 46 -5.50 21.62 -18.83
N THR A 47 -4.99 20.62 -19.56
CA THR A 47 -5.59 20.13 -20.80
C THR A 47 -7.00 19.56 -20.57
N VAL A 48 -7.19 18.74 -19.54
CA VAL A 48 -8.50 18.18 -19.18
C VAL A 48 -9.49 19.29 -18.83
N LEU A 49 -9.08 20.31 -18.07
CA LEU A 49 -9.92 21.44 -17.68
C LEU A 49 -10.32 22.31 -18.89
N LEU A 50 -9.45 22.43 -19.90
CA LEU A 50 -9.73 23.21 -21.10
C LEU A 50 -10.60 22.46 -22.11
N LEU A 51 -10.35 21.15 -22.32
CA LEU A 51 -11.01 20.36 -23.36
C LEU A 51 -12.34 19.73 -22.94
N LEU A 52 -12.56 19.50 -21.64
CA LEU A 52 -13.75 18.85 -21.12
C LEU A 52 -14.54 19.80 -20.21
N PRO A 53 -15.35 20.71 -20.78
CA PRO A 53 -16.14 21.66 -19.99
C PRO A 53 -17.06 20.92 -19.01
N VAL A 54 -17.17 21.44 -17.78
CA VAL A 54 -17.93 20.88 -16.64
C VAL A 54 -17.40 19.53 -16.16
N VAL A 55 -17.28 18.54 -17.05
CA VAL A 55 -16.78 17.19 -16.71
C VAL A 55 -15.34 17.27 -16.21
N GLY A 56 -14.47 18.05 -16.85
CA GLY A 56 -13.09 18.26 -16.43
C GLY A 56 -12.99 18.85 -15.02
N ILE A 57 -13.84 19.83 -14.70
CA ILE A 57 -13.89 20.40 -13.34
C ILE A 57 -14.32 19.34 -12.32
N LEU A 58 -15.35 18.56 -12.61
CA LEU A 58 -15.82 17.50 -11.73
C LEU A 58 -14.71 16.46 -11.51
N VAL A 59 -14.10 15.97 -12.60
CA VAL A 59 -13.00 14.99 -12.51
C VAL A 59 -11.81 15.56 -11.72
N TYR A 60 -11.45 16.84 -11.94
CA TYR A 60 -10.40 17.51 -11.18
C TYR A 60 -10.73 17.61 -9.67
N LEU A 61 -11.96 17.95 -9.32
CA LEU A 61 -12.38 18.05 -7.91
C LEU A 61 -12.32 16.69 -7.19
N PHE A 62 -12.59 15.59 -7.91
CA PHE A 62 -12.54 14.24 -7.37
C PHE A 62 -11.12 13.67 -7.33
N PHE A 63 -10.33 13.86 -8.37
CA PHE A 63 -9.06 13.17 -8.57
C PHE A 63 -7.83 14.09 -8.60
N GLY A 64 -8.02 15.37 -8.89
CA GLY A 64 -6.94 16.33 -9.10
C GLY A 64 -6.36 16.95 -7.82
N ARG A 65 -7.11 16.99 -6.72
CA ARG A 65 -6.68 17.68 -5.48
C ARG A 65 -5.68 16.89 -4.66
N SER A 66 -4.66 17.59 -4.11
CA SER A 66 -3.70 17.01 -3.18
C SER A 66 -4.15 17.12 -1.72
N LEU A 67 -3.93 16.07 -0.92
CA LEU A 67 -4.08 16.14 0.54
C LEU A 67 -2.91 16.89 1.22
N LYS A 68 -1.77 17.03 0.56
CA LYS A 68 -0.56 17.61 1.16
C LYS A 68 -0.80 19.00 1.74
N SER A 69 -1.58 19.83 1.05
CA SER A 69 -1.90 21.19 1.52
C SER A 69 -2.93 21.26 2.65
N VAL A 70 -3.80 20.24 2.75
CA VAL A 70 -4.96 20.26 3.67
C VAL A 70 -4.68 19.54 4.98
N MET A 71 -3.77 18.55 4.98
CA MET A 71 -3.60 17.63 6.10
C MET A 71 -2.13 17.36 6.45
N MET A 72 -1.18 18.24 6.11
CA MET A 72 0.22 18.07 6.50
C MET A 72 0.34 18.05 8.02
N ILE A 73 0.52 16.85 8.57
CA ILE A 73 0.80 16.66 9.98
C ILE A 73 2.30 16.75 10.15
N SER A 74 2.80 17.81 10.80
CA SER A 74 4.23 17.93 11.09
C SER A 74 4.72 16.72 11.91
N ARG A 75 6.01 16.39 11.78
CA ARG A 75 6.66 15.30 12.55
C ARG A 75 6.35 15.38 14.04
N ASN A 76 6.43 16.58 14.63
CA ASN A 76 6.14 16.80 16.04
C ASN A 76 4.66 16.54 16.41
N ASN A 77 3.74 16.89 15.50
CA ASN A 77 2.32 16.61 15.71
C ASN A 77 1.99 15.12 15.57
N ARG A 78 2.70 14.39 14.70
CA ARG A 78 2.55 12.92 14.61
C ARG A 78 3.00 12.25 15.90
N MET A 79 4.17 12.60 16.42
CA MET A 79 4.68 12.07 17.68
C MET A 79 3.79 12.41 18.87
N LYS A 80 3.35 13.67 18.99
CA LYS A 80 2.42 14.10 20.06
C LYS A 80 1.06 13.39 19.98
N ARG A 81 0.55 13.11 18.77
CA ARG A 81 -0.73 12.43 18.58
C ARG A 81 -0.66 10.94 18.81
N SER A 82 0.50 10.31 18.70
CA SER A 82 0.68 8.89 18.97
C SER A 82 0.82 8.56 20.46
N GLY A 83 0.93 9.55 21.35
CA GLY A 83 1.16 9.31 22.78
C GLY A 83 2.55 8.74 23.09
N GLN A 84 3.42 8.57 22.12
CA GLN A 84 4.76 8.02 22.29
C GLN A 84 5.78 9.16 22.50
N ALA A 85 5.95 9.58 23.72
CA ALA A 85 7.13 10.33 24.13
C ALA A 85 8.35 9.40 24.01
N SER A 86 9.27 9.76 23.11
CA SER A 86 10.60 9.17 22.90
C SER A 86 10.69 7.63 23.05
N LEU A 87 10.56 6.93 21.95
CA LEU A 87 11.18 5.62 21.84
C LEU A 87 12.69 5.87 21.80
N ASN A 88 13.38 5.64 22.94
CA ASN A 88 14.84 5.59 22.95
C ASN A 88 15.27 4.47 22.02
N THR A 89 15.78 4.82 20.84
CA THR A 89 16.30 3.85 19.89
C THR A 89 17.74 3.52 20.23
N PRO A 90 18.06 2.24 20.46
CA PRO A 90 19.44 1.84 20.54
C PRO A 90 20.12 2.07 19.17
N GLU A 91 21.33 2.62 19.18
CA GLU A 91 22.12 2.77 17.97
C GLU A 91 22.34 1.42 17.27
N PRO A 92 22.40 1.40 15.91
CA PRO A 92 22.66 0.17 15.13
C PRO A 92 24.06 -0.43 15.38
N SER A 93 24.93 0.26 16.13
CA SER A 93 26.36 -0.01 16.32
C SER A 93 26.77 -1.42 16.72
N ASN A 94 25.84 -2.25 17.19
CA ASN A 94 26.13 -3.64 17.61
C ASN A 94 25.60 -4.70 16.64
N PHE A 95 25.14 -4.31 15.45
CA PHE A 95 24.72 -5.21 14.38
C PHE A 95 25.77 -5.18 13.27
N SER A 96 26.15 -6.35 12.74
CA SER A 96 27.00 -6.45 11.55
C SER A 96 26.17 -6.13 10.31
N LEU A 97 25.94 -4.84 10.06
CA LEU A 97 25.21 -4.31 8.92
C LEU A 97 26.19 -3.85 7.84
N SER A 98 25.82 -4.03 6.58
CA SER A 98 26.56 -3.45 5.46
C SER A 98 26.41 -1.91 5.44
N GLU A 99 27.32 -1.24 4.76
CA GLU A 99 27.22 0.22 4.57
C GLU A 99 25.94 0.60 3.85
N SER A 100 25.51 -0.19 2.86
CA SER A 100 24.25 -0.01 2.14
C SER A 100 23.03 -0.07 3.07
N SER A 101 22.99 -1.05 3.97
CA SER A 101 21.92 -1.16 4.98
C SER A 101 21.92 0.03 5.95
N LEU A 102 23.10 0.47 6.41
CA LEU A 102 23.23 1.65 7.28
C LEU A 102 22.73 2.92 6.59
N GLN A 103 23.01 3.11 5.32
CA GLN A 103 22.52 4.24 4.55
C GLN A 103 21.00 4.26 4.41
N ILE A 104 20.35 3.10 4.24
CA ILE A 104 18.90 2.98 4.23
C ILE A 104 18.33 3.32 5.63
N ILE A 105 18.92 2.78 6.69
CA ILE A 105 18.50 3.06 8.07
C ILE A 105 18.58 4.56 8.36
N ASN A 106 19.68 5.22 7.97
CA ASN A 106 19.87 6.65 8.16
C ASN A 106 18.86 7.48 7.34
N LEU A 107 18.54 7.05 6.11
CA LEU A 107 17.49 7.68 5.30
C LEU A 107 16.15 7.61 6.01
N VAL A 108 15.74 6.43 6.49
CA VAL A 108 14.49 6.23 7.22
C VAL A 108 14.43 7.09 8.48
N ASN A 109 15.54 7.15 9.24
CA ASN A 109 15.65 8.01 10.41
C ASN A 109 15.45 9.49 10.06
N SER A 110 16.03 9.95 8.96
CA SER A 110 15.91 11.34 8.48
C SER A 110 14.49 11.68 8.00
N LEU A 111 13.75 10.69 7.49
CA LEU A 111 12.35 10.83 7.09
C LEU A 111 11.38 10.87 8.27
N GLY A 112 11.88 10.67 9.49
CA GLY A 112 11.10 10.79 10.71
C GLY A 112 10.42 9.51 11.19
N GLU A 113 10.92 8.38 10.74
CA GLU A 113 10.57 7.03 11.20
C GLU A 113 11.77 6.40 11.95
N PRO A 114 12.23 6.98 13.09
CA PRO A 114 13.60 6.83 13.60
C PRO A 114 13.83 5.57 14.43
N HIS A 115 13.18 4.45 14.14
CA HIS A 115 13.26 3.30 15.02
C HIS A 115 13.85 2.10 14.30
N PHE A 116 15.09 1.73 14.67
CA PHE A 116 15.66 0.45 14.34
C PHE A 116 15.45 -0.52 15.51
N PHE A 117 14.71 -1.58 15.28
CA PHE A 117 14.36 -2.60 16.26
C PHE A 117 15.30 -3.82 16.10
N LYS A 118 16.03 -4.16 17.16
CA LYS A 118 17.09 -5.17 17.09
C LYS A 118 16.59 -6.60 17.28
N THR A 119 15.64 -6.79 18.15
CA THR A 119 15.30 -8.13 18.67
C THR A 119 13.92 -8.55 18.21
N ASN A 120 13.84 -9.16 17.03
CA ASN A 120 12.57 -9.56 16.45
C ASN A 120 12.64 -10.97 15.88
N GLN A 121 11.70 -11.83 16.29
CA GLN A 121 11.39 -13.07 15.61
C GLN A 121 10.35 -12.79 14.54
N VAL A 122 10.53 -13.35 13.34
CA VAL A 122 9.63 -13.15 12.21
C VAL A 122 9.25 -14.48 11.58
N ASP A 123 7.95 -14.77 11.60
CA ASP A 123 7.37 -15.91 10.88
C ASP A 123 6.82 -15.42 9.54
N ILE A 124 7.04 -16.18 8.45
CA ILE A 124 6.64 -15.83 7.08
C ILE A 124 5.46 -16.71 6.68
N PHE A 125 4.37 -16.10 6.22
CA PHE A 125 3.23 -16.79 5.63
C PHE A 125 3.11 -16.44 4.15
N THR A 126 3.08 -17.46 3.31
CA THR A 126 2.83 -17.33 1.87
C THR A 126 1.41 -17.74 1.50
N GLU A 127 0.72 -18.45 2.38
CA GLU A 127 -0.62 -18.99 2.23
C GLU A 127 -1.58 -18.42 3.30
N GLY A 128 -2.81 -18.09 2.88
CA GLY A 128 -3.81 -17.51 3.77
C GLY A 128 -4.26 -18.49 4.86
N GLU A 129 -4.37 -19.78 4.55
CA GLU A 129 -4.80 -20.80 5.54
C GLU A 129 -3.89 -20.81 6.76
N ALA A 130 -2.57 -20.93 6.55
CA ALA A 130 -1.59 -20.91 7.65
C ALA A 130 -1.61 -19.59 8.42
N LYS A 131 -1.66 -18.45 7.69
CA LYS A 131 -1.72 -17.12 8.31
C LYS A 131 -2.97 -16.94 9.16
N PHE A 132 -4.15 -17.28 8.65
CA PHE A 132 -5.39 -17.07 9.40
C PHE A 132 -5.55 -18.06 10.55
N SER A 133 -5.06 -19.28 10.42
CA SER A 133 -5.00 -20.23 11.53
C SER A 133 -4.17 -19.67 12.70
N GLN A 134 -2.96 -19.18 12.42
CA GLN A 134 -2.12 -18.59 13.45
C GLN A 134 -2.70 -17.29 14.01
N LEU A 135 -3.27 -16.42 13.16
CA LEU A 135 -3.92 -15.18 13.60
C LEU A 135 -5.08 -15.47 14.55
N LYS A 136 -5.94 -16.44 14.24
CA LYS A 136 -7.05 -16.86 15.13
C LYS A 136 -6.54 -17.32 16.50
N ALA A 137 -5.48 -18.13 16.52
CA ALA A 137 -4.86 -18.59 17.77
C ALA A 137 -4.32 -17.43 18.62
N ASP A 138 -3.60 -16.47 17.99
CA ASP A 138 -3.06 -15.31 18.71
C ASP A 138 -4.18 -14.36 19.19
N LEU A 139 -5.25 -14.16 18.41
CA LEU A 139 -6.40 -13.35 18.83
C LEU A 139 -7.12 -13.97 20.04
N LEU A 140 -7.34 -15.28 20.04
CA LEU A 140 -7.95 -16.01 21.17
C LEU A 140 -7.08 -15.91 22.45
N ALA A 141 -5.76 -15.85 22.30
CA ALA A 141 -4.83 -15.71 23.41
C ALA A 141 -4.74 -14.30 23.99
N ALA A 142 -5.31 -13.28 23.35
CA ALA A 142 -5.27 -11.89 23.75
C ALA A 142 -5.87 -11.67 25.15
N LYS A 143 -5.21 -10.81 25.96
CA LYS A 143 -5.60 -10.54 27.36
C LYS A 143 -5.86 -9.07 27.66
N LYS A 144 -5.24 -8.13 26.92
CA LYS A 144 -5.29 -6.70 27.22
C LYS A 144 -6.01 -5.93 26.11
N TYR A 145 -5.52 -6.05 24.89
CA TYR A 145 -6.09 -5.35 23.74
C TYR A 145 -5.74 -5.97 22.40
N ILE A 146 -6.60 -5.71 21.42
CA ILE A 146 -6.43 -6.04 20.01
C ILE A 146 -6.62 -4.75 19.21
N ASN A 147 -5.59 -4.32 18.46
CA ASN A 147 -5.67 -3.27 17.47
C ASN A 147 -5.59 -3.91 16.08
N PHE A 148 -6.66 -3.80 15.30
CA PHE A 148 -6.92 -4.59 14.11
C PHE A 148 -7.23 -3.66 12.94
N GLN A 149 -6.37 -3.62 11.91
CA GLN A 149 -6.50 -2.73 10.78
C GLN A 149 -6.34 -3.45 9.46
N TYR A 150 -7.35 -3.31 8.59
CA TYR A 150 -7.33 -3.89 7.25
C TYR A 150 -7.94 -2.97 6.20
N TYR A 151 -7.41 -3.04 4.97
CA TYR A 151 -8.00 -2.37 3.81
C TYR A 151 -9.35 -3.00 3.45
N ILE A 152 -9.38 -4.34 3.28
CA ILE A 152 -10.61 -5.10 3.05
C ILE A 152 -10.86 -6.00 4.26
N PHE A 153 -12.03 -5.86 4.84
CA PHE A 153 -12.56 -6.78 5.82
C PHE A 153 -13.90 -7.31 5.30
N SER A 154 -13.85 -8.44 4.56
CA SER A 154 -15.02 -9.07 3.96
C SER A 154 -15.94 -9.69 5.02
N ALA A 155 -17.23 -9.82 4.71
CA ALA A 155 -18.20 -10.55 5.53
C ALA A 155 -18.44 -11.98 4.98
N ASP A 156 -17.38 -12.60 4.46
CA ASP A 156 -17.32 -13.97 3.99
C ASP A 156 -17.00 -14.94 5.15
N THR A 157 -16.63 -16.19 4.86
CA THR A 157 -16.40 -17.20 5.90
C THR A 157 -15.32 -16.79 6.87
N ILE A 158 -14.12 -16.48 6.37
CA ILE A 158 -12.98 -16.08 7.24
C ILE A 158 -13.26 -14.77 7.96
N GLY A 159 -13.95 -13.83 7.30
CA GLY A 159 -14.29 -12.54 7.91
C GLY A 159 -15.29 -12.68 9.05
N LYS A 160 -16.28 -13.56 8.93
CA LYS A 160 -17.24 -13.85 10.01
C LYS A 160 -16.58 -14.57 11.18
N GLU A 161 -15.75 -15.58 10.92
CA GLU A 161 -14.99 -16.28 11.96
C GLU A 161 -14.12 -15.31 12.78
N LEU A 162 -13.41 -14.40 12.12
CA LEU A 162 -12.61 -13.39 12.81
C LEU A 162 -13.48 -12.38 13.56
N ALA A 163 -14.63 -11.98 13.02
CA ALA A 163 -15.58 -11.10 13.69
C ALA A 163 -16.09 -11.70 15.00
N GLU A 164 -16.47 -13.00 15.00
CA GLU A 164 -16.91 -13.71 16.18
C GLU A 164 -15.80 -13.77 17.26
N ILE A 165 -14.56 -14.05 16.85
CA ILE A 165 -13.43 -14.02 17.81
C ILE A 165 -13.23 -12.62 18.41
N LEU A 166 -13.33 -11.56 17.61
CA LEU A 166 -13.19 -10.18 18.08
C LEU A 166 -14.32 -9.81 19.05
N ILE A 167 -15.54 -10.23 18.80
CA ILE A 167 -16.72 -10.06 19.69
C ILE A 167 -16.50 -10.85 20.98
N GLN A 168 -16.14 -12.13 20.89
CA GLN A 168 -15.83 -12.95 22.06
C GLN A 168 -14.79 -12.26 22.95
N LYS A 169 -13.69 -11.75 22.39
CA LYS A 169 -12.65 -11.07 23.15
C LYS A 169 -13.13 -9.76 23.76
N ALA A 170 -14.02 -9.01 23.10
CA ALA A 170 -14.64 -7.82 23.65
C ALA A 170 -15.52 -8.17 24.87
N HIS A 171 -16.30 -9.24 24.81
CA HIS A 171 -17.10 -9.74 25.94
C HIS A 171 -16.23 -10.24 27.10
N GLU A 172 -15.03 -10.76 26.82
CA GLU A 172 -14.04 -11.14 27.85
C GLU A 172 -13.36 -9.92 28.49
N GLY A 173 -13.69 -8.68 28.06
CA GLY A 173 -13.12 -7.44 28.60
C GLY A 173 -11.84 -6.99 27.90
N VAL A 174 -11.40 -7.68 26.84
CA VAL A 174 -10.28 -7.24 26.00
C VAL A 174 -10.68 -6.00 25.20
N LYS A 175 -9.83 -4.99 25.14
CA LYS A 175 -10.11 -3.79 24.38
C LYS A 175 -9.88 -3.99 22.89
N VAL A 176 -10.95 -4.17 22.11
CA VAL A 176 -10.87 -4.48 20.67
C VAL A 176 -11.17 -3.24 19.85
N ARG A 177 -10.21 -2.84 19.00
CA ARG A 177 -10.32 -1.71 18.06
C ARG A 177 -10.08 -2.16 16.64
N VAL A 178 -11.00 -1.80 15.75
CA VAL A 178 -10.97 -2.16 14.33
C VAL A 178 -10.97 -0.92 13.47
N ILE A 179 -10.00 -0.81 12.56
CA ILE A 179 -9.98 0.13 11.45
C ILE A 179 -10.19 -0.64 10.16
N TYR A 180 -11.16 -0.22 9.36
CA TYR A 180 -11.34 -0.74 8.00
C TYR A 180 -11.42 0.41 6.99
N ASP A 181 -10.90 0.20 5.77
CA ASP A 181 -11.05 1.24 4.75
C ASP A 181 -12.49 1.26 4.24
N HIS A 182 -13.09 2.46 4.15
CA HIS A 182 -14.50 2.60 3.77
C HIS A 182 -14.79 2.12 2.35
N VAL A 183 -13.89 2.43 1.40
CA VAL A 183 -14.07 2.04 -0.01
C VAL A 183 -13.62 0.60 -0.25
N GLY A 184 -12.50 0.19 0.36
CA GLY A 184 -12.03 -1.20 0.29
C GLY A 184 -13.04 -2.22 0.82
N SER A 185 -13.84 -1.80 1.80
CA SER A 185 -14.91 -2.63 2.38
C SER A 185 -16.33 -2.17 1.96
N TRP A 186 -16.47 -1.46 0.84
CA TRP A 186 -17.75 -0.87 0.41
C TRP A 186 -18.83 -1.89 0.05
N SER A 187 -18.42 -3.04 -0.48
CA SER A 187 -19.33 -4.16 -0.79
C SER A 187 -19.93 -4.84 0.45
N ILE A 188 -19.41 -4.51 1.65
CA ILE A 188 -19.84 -5.12 2.91
C ILE A 188 -21.03 -4.35 3.45
N ALA A 189 -22.09 -5.06 3.82
CA ALA A 189 -23.27 -4.46 4.42
C ALA A 189 -22.87 -3.68 5.70
N SER A 190 -23.36 -2.46 5.83
CA SER A 190 -23.10 -1.60 7.01
C SER A 190 -23.56 -2.23 8.32
N SER A 191 -24.52 -3.16 8.26
CA SER A 191 -25.02 -3.98 9.37
C SER A 191 -23.92 -4.85 9.98
N PHE A 192 -22.98 -5.37 9.18
CA PHE A 192 -21.86 -6.18 9.68
C PHE A 192 -21.00 -5.39 10.68
N PHE A 193 -20.53 -4.20 10.30
CA PHE A 193 -19.75 -3.36 11.21
C PHE A 193 -20.59 -2.72 12.33
N LYS A 194 -21.91 -2.55 12.10
CA LYS A 194 -22.82 -2.10 13.13
C LYS A 194 -22.96 -3.16 14.23
N HIS A 195 -23.14 -4.43 13.86
CA HIS A 195 -23.17 -5.56 14.78
C HIS A 195 -21.89 -5.63 15.63
N LEU A 196 -20.70 -5.55 15.03
CA LEU A 196 -19.44 -5.49 15.78
C LEU A 196 -19.45 -4.40 16.88
N ARG A 197 -20.01 -3.20 16.55
CA ARG A 197 -20.09 -2.11 17.53
C ARG A 197 -21.12 -2.36 18.64
N GLU A 198 -22.24 -2.97 18.31
CA GLU A 198 -23.28 -3.34 19.27
C GLU A 198 -22.77 -4.38 20.26
N GLU A 199 -21.85 -5.25 19.84
CA GLU A 199 -21.18 -6.26 20.65
C GLU A 199 -19.90 -5.76 21.35
N GLY A 200 -19.67 -4.45 21.41
CA GLY A 200 -18.58 -3.85 22.19
C GLY A 200 -17.25 -3.66 21.47
N VAL A 201 -17.16 -4.00 20.17
CA VAL A 201 -15.96 -3.75 19.35
C VAL A 201 -15.95 -2.31 18.84
N GLU A 202 -14.87 -1.57 19.07
CA GLU A 202 -14.69 -0.21 18.53
C GLU A 202 -14.34 -0.24 17.03
N ALA A 203 -15.31 -0.49 16.12
CA ALA A 203 -15.10 -0.63 14.68
C ALA A 203 -15.47 0.64 13.91
N TYR A 204 -14.49 1.25 13.21
CA TYR A 204 -14.70 2.50 12.49
C TYR A 204 -14.07 2.51 11.09
N PRO A 205 -14.76 3.16 10.11
CA PRO A 205 -14.23 3.31 8.77
C PRO A 205 -13.17 4.42 8.70
N PHE A 206 -12.05 4.11 8.04
CA PHE A 206 -11.06 5.12 7.68
C PHE A 206 -11.55 5.93 6.47
N LEU A 207 -11.41 7.25 6.52
CA LEU A 207 -11.79 8.18 5.45
C LEU A 207 -13.18 7.87 4.87
N LYS A 208 -14.21 7.90 5.72
CA LYS A 208 -15.59 7.72 5.27
C LYS A 208 -15.91 8.67 4.10
N VAL A 209 -16.34 8.09 2.98
CA VAL A 209 -16.79 8.82 1.79
C VAL A 209 -18.30 9.05 1.91
N THR A 210 -18.71 10.31 1.85
CA THR A 210 -20.13 10.72 1.78
C THR A 210 -20.29 11.66 0.61
N PHE A 211 -21.24 11.37 -0.28
CA PHE A 211 -21.53 12.20 -1.44
C PHE A 211 -22.47 13.34 -1.07
N PRO A 212 -22.30 14.54 -1.69
CA PRO A 212 -21.16 14.97 -2.52
C PRO A 212 -19.96 15.52 -1.73
N GLN A 213 -20.13 15.78 -0.44
CA GLN A 213 -19.23 16.61 0.39
C GLN A 213 -17.82 16.05 0.59
N LEU A 214 -17.67 14.72 0.60
CA LEU A 214 -16.40 14.03 0.85
C LEU A 214 -16.01 13.09 -0.28
N ALA A 215 -16.54 13.34 -1.49
CA ALA A 215 -16.27 12.52 -2.66
C ALA A 215 -14.78 12.55 -3.07
N ASN A 216 -14.07 13.65 -2.82
CA ASN A 216 -12.62 13.76 -3.02
C ASN A 216 -11.79 12.76 -2.19
N ARG A 217 -12.38 12.12 -1.17
CA ARG A 217 -11.72 11.07 -0.39
C ARG A 217 -11.67 9.71 -1.11
N LEU A 218 -12.27 9.57 -2.28
CA LEU A 218 -12.22 8.34 -3.08
C LEU A 218 -10.79 7.94 -3.46
N ASN A 219 -9.91 8.92 -3.71
CA ASN A 219 -8.57 8.67 -4.20
C ASN A 219 -7.59 8.19 -3.11
N TRP A 220 -7.83 8.50 -1.84
CA TRP A 220 -6.90 8.19 -0.75
C TRP A 220 -7.42 7.04 0.08
N ARG A 221 -6.71 5.92 0.03
CA ARG A 221 -7.10 4.67 0.70
C ARG A 221 -6.12 4.29 1.79
N ASN A 222 -6.64 3.76 2.87
CA ASN A 222 -5.82 3.11 3.88
C ASN A 222 -5.58 1.67 3.47
N HIS A 223 -4.43 1.44 2.83
CA HIS A 223 -4.08 0.12 2.31
C HIS A 223 -3.29 -0.74 3.30
N ARG A 224 -3.08 -0.27 4.53
CA ARG A 224 -2.37 -0.99 5.59
C ARG A 224 -3.13 -2.23 6.04
N LYS A 225 -2.40 -3.30 6.37
CA LYS A 225 -2.87 -4.51 7.00
C LYS A 225 -1.99 -4.75 8.22
N VAL A 226 -2.46 -4.33 9.37
CA VAL A 226 -1.69 -4.34 10.62
C VAL A 226 -2.57 -4.87 11.75
N VAL A 227 -2.04 -5.82 12.49
CA VAL A 227 -2.66 -6.26 13.76
C VAL A 227 -1.62 -6.14 14.87
N VAL A 228 -2.05 -5.68 16.03
CA VAL A 228 -1.23 -5.69 17.25
C VAL A 228 -2.06 -6.27 18.38
N ILE A 229 -1.52 -7.30 19.01
CA ILE A 229 -2.14 -8.04 20.12
C ILE A 229 -1.29 -7.85 21.36
N ASP A 230 -1.86 -7.26 22.38
CA ASP A 230 -1.25 -7.00 23.71
C ASP A 230 0.08 -6.22 23.71
N GLY A 231 0.48 -5.66 22.53
CA GLY A 231 1.80 -5.07 22.30
C GLY A 231 2.94 -6.08 22.21
N GLU A 232 2.63 -7.35 22.10
CA GLU A 232 3.58 -8.47 22.12
C GLU A 232 3.69 -9.16 20.77
N VAL A 233 2.58 -9.31 20.06
CA VAL A 233 2.50 -9.94 18.73
C VAL A 233 1.99 -8.93 17.72
N GLY A 234 2.65 -8.86 16.57
CA GLY A 234 2.25 -8.01 15.46
C GLY A 234 2.13 -8.77 14.16
N TYR A 235 1.23 -8.32 13.29
CA TYR A 235 1.07 -8.81 11.92
C TYR A 235 1.17 -7.68 10.93
N ILE A 236 1.85 -7.90 9.81
CA ILE A 236 1.99 -6.97 8.69
C ILE A 236 2.16 -7.73 7.38
N GLY A 237 1.56 -7.25 6.28
CA GLY A 237 1.73 -7.88 4.96
C GLY A 237 0.71 -7.46 3.93
N GLY A 238 0.57 -8.25 2.86
CA GLY A 238 -0.31 -7.95 1.74
C GLY A 238 -1.72 -8.54 1.86
N MET A 239 -1.91 -9.64 2.63
CA MET A 239 -3.19 -10.36 2.71
C MET A 239 -4.28 -9.53 3.39
N ASN A 240 -5.42 -9.37 2.72
CA ASN A 240 -6.64 -8.83 3.32
C ASN A 240 -7.44 -9.93 4.04
N ILE A 241 -8.56 -9.56 4.66
CA ILE A 241 -9.51 -10.53 5.22
C ILE A 241 -10.55 -10.85 4.15
N ALA A 242 -10.35 -11.97 3.47
CA ALA A 242 -11.24 -12.47 2.45
C ALA A 242 -10.94 -13.95 2.14
N ASP A 243 -11.99 -14.72 1.83
CA ASP A 243 -11.91 -16.16 1.49
C ASP A 243 -11.01 -16.45 0.29
N ARG A 244 -10.81 -15.49 -0.62
CA ARG A 244 -9.93 -15.63 -1.79
C ARG A 244 -8.47 -15.93 -1.45
N TYR A 245 -8.01 -15.62 -0.24
CA TYR A 245 -6.68 -16.00 0.25
C TYR A 245 -6.63 -17.43 0.82
N VAL A 246 -7.77 -18.05 1.11
CA VAL A 246 -7.87 -19.38 1.73
C VAL A 246 -8.38 -20.42 0.73
N THR A 247 -9.55 -20.16 0.13
CA THR A 247 -10.21 -21.10 -0.78
C THR A 247 -10.10 -20.72 -2.26
N GLY A 248 -9.62 -19.51 -2.55
CA GLY A 248 -9.61 -18.94 -3.90
C GLY A 248 -10.94 -18.31 -4.30
N GLU A 249 -11.02 -17.87 -5.55
CA GLU A 249 -12.19 -17.19 -6.10
C GLU A 249 -12.39 -17.56 -7.58
N LYS A 250 -13.66 -17.74 -8.00
CA LYS A 250 -14.04 -17.95 -9.41
C LYS A 250 -13.33 -19.11 -10.12
N GLY A 251 -13.07 -20.20 -9.40
CA GLY A 251 -12.39 -21.38 -9.96
C GLY A 251 -10.86 -21.30 -9.99
N TYR A 252 -10.28 -20.21 -9.50
CA TYR A 252 -8.84 -20.09 -9.28
C TYR A 252 -8.45 -20.54 -7.89
N LYS A 253 -7.20 -21.04 -7.74
CA LYS A 253 -6.62 -21.37 -6.43
C LYS A 253 -6.52 -20.12 -5.53
N ALA A 254 -6.34 -20.35 -4.24
CA ALA A 254 -6.12 -19.30 -3.25
C ALA A 254 -4.99 -18.33 -3.68
N TRP A 255 -5.17 -17.06 -3.43
CA TRP A 255 -4.22 -16.01 -3.80
C TRP A 255 -2.88 -16.20 -3.08
N ARG A 256 -1.78 -16.09 -3.83
CA ARG A 256 -0.43 -16.09 -3.30
C ARG A 256 -0.07 -14.69 -2.81
N ASP A 257 0.18 -14.53 -1.51
CA ASP A 257 0.59 -13.24 -0.94
C ASP A 257 1.64 -13.49 0.17
N THR A 258 2.27 -12.43 0.67
CA THR A 258 3.23 -12.51 1.77
C THR A 258 2.72 -11.74 2.97
N HIS A 259 2.75 -12.39 4.15
CA HIS A 259 2.38 -11.80 5.43
C HIS A 259 3.35 -12.22 6.52
N LEU A 260 3.68 -11.31 7.41
CA LEU A 260 4.60 -11.57 8.52
C LEU A 260 3.85 -11.56 9.85
N ARG A 261 4.25 -12.44 10.75
CA ARG A 261 3.99 -12.38 12.18
C ARG A 261 5.29 -12.01 12.88
N ILE A 262 5.24 -11.03 13.75
CA ILE A 262 6.41 -10.46 14.43
C ILE A 262 6.21 -10.58 15.94
N VAL A 263 7.23 -11.10 16.63
CA VAL A 263 7.33 -11.07 18.09
C VAL A 263 8.61 -10.34 18.44
N GLY A 264 8.51 -9.25 19.19
CA GLY A 264 9.66 -8.45 19.58
C GLY A 264 9.43 -6.94 19.50
N ASP A 265 10.53 -6.20 19.51
CA ASP A 265 10.50 -4.74 19.64
C ASP A 265 9.79 -4.01 18.50
N ALA A 266 9.79 -4.55 17.28
CA ALA A 266 9.19 -3.93 16.11
C ALA A 266 7.64 -3.85 16.20
N VAL A 267 7.01 -4.61 17.09
CA VAL A 267 5.59 -4.48 17.40
C VAL A 267 5.25 -3.06 17.85
N LYS A 268 6.20 -2.35 18.49
CA LYS A 268 6.05 -0.92 18.85
C LYS A 268 5.86 -0.04 17.59
N GLY A 269 6.55 -0.34 16.50
CA GLY A 269 6.39 0.36 15.22
C GLY A 269 5.02 0.12 14.59
N LEU A 270 4.50 -1.11 14.66
CA LEU A 270 3.15 -1.43 14.21
C LEU A 270 2.08 -0.75 15.08
N GLN A 271 2.27 -0.74 16.41
CA GLN A 271 1.41 0.00 17.33
C GLN A 271 1.39 1.50 17.01
N PHE A 272 2.54 2.08 16.70
CA PHE A 272 2.67 3.47 16.29
C PHE A 272 1.90 3.74 14.98
N SER A 273 2.02 2.84 13.98
CA SER A 273 1.26 2.93 12.74
C SER A 273 -0.25 2.95 12.99
N PHE A 274 -0.75 2.01 13.79
CA PHE A 274 -2.16 1.97 14.15
C PHE A 274 -2.61 3.23 14.90
N ALA A 275 -1.82 3.69 15.88
CA ALA A 275 -2.12 4.87 16.69
C ALA A 275 -2.26 6.14 15.86
N ILE A 276 -1.39 6.34 14.86
CA ILE A 276 -1.50 7.48 13.93
C ILE A 276 -2.83 7.46 13.19
N ASP A 277 -3.25 6.32 12.66
CA ASP A 277 -4.49 6.21 11.89
C ASP A 277 -5.72 6.34 12.79
N TRP A 278 -5.67 5.77 13.99
CA TRP A 278 -6.73 5.92 14.98
C TRP A 278 -6.94 7.37 15.37
N ASN A 279 -5.85 8.09 15.68
CA ASN A 279 -5.88 9.52 16.02
C ASN A 279 -6.30 10.38 14.81
N PHE A 280 -5.92 10.00 13.59
CA PHE A 280 -6.32 10.69 12.37
C PHE A 280 -7.85 10.70 12.21
N MET A 281 -8.54 9.65 12.64
CA MET A 281 -10.01 9.58 12.68
C MET A 281 -10.64 10.41 13.82
N LYS A 282 -9.87 11.24 14.52
CA LYS A 282 -10.28 12.03 15.70
C LYS A 282 -10.67 11.16 16.90
N ARG A 283 -10.07 10.01 17.05
CA ARG A 283 -10.21 9.13 18.21
C ARG A 283 -8.95 9.22 19.06
N MET A 284 -9.10 9.37 20.36
CA MET A 284 -7.95 9.31 21.27
C MET A 284 -7.58 7.85 21.50
N LEU A 285 -6.35 7.50 21.20
CA LEU A 285 -5.76 6.25 21.64
C LEU A 285 -5.24 6.50 23.06
N LEU A 286 -5.85 5.88 24.03
CA LEU A 286 -5.34 5.91 25.40
C LEU A 286 -3.97 5.23 25.43
N ASP A 287 -3.05 5.75 26.22
CA ASP A 287 -1.70 5.18 26.39
C ASP A 287 -1.81 3.68 26.67
N GLN A 288 -1.37 2.90 25.69
CA GLN A 288 -1.27 1.46 25.80
C GLN A 288 0.22 1.11 25.79
N PRO A 289 0.76 0.63 26.90
CA PRO A 289 2.15 0.25 26.93
C PRO A 289 2.39 -0.88 25.93
N CYS A 290 3.30 -0.66 25.00
CA CYS A 290 3.83 -1.69 24.12
C CYS A 290 5.09 -2.24 24.80
N THR A 291 4.90 -3.04 25.81
CA THR A 291 5.99 -3.72 26.51
C THR A 291 6.00 -5.15 26.02
N SER A 292 6.87 -5.46 25.06
CA SER A 292 7.10 -6.86 24.70
C SER A 292 7.75 -7.56 25.91
N THR A 293 6.97 -8.41 26.56
CA THR A 293 7.47 -9.32 27.61
C THR A 293 7.83 -10.68 27.04
N LEU A 294 7.42 -10.95 25.80
CA LEU A 294 7.76 -12.19 25.10
C LEU A 294 9.21 -12.09 24.58
N ALA A 295 10.08 -12.90 25.13
CA ALA A 295 11.41 -13.10 24.57
C ALA A 295 11.29 -13.89 23.26
N PRO A 296 11.99 -13.48 22.18
CA PRO A 296 12.07 -14.26 20.97
C PRO A 296 12.61 -15.67 21.28
N LYS A 297 11.94 -16.68 20.71
CA LYS A 297 12.33 -18.11 20.90
C LYS A 297 13.21 -18.65 19.77
N ALA A 298 13.44 -17.85 18.74
CA ALA A 298 14.17 -18.22 17.54
C ALA A 298 15.17 -17.11 17.15
N GLU A 299 15.87 -17.30 16.04
CA GLU A 299 16.78 -16.32 15.46
C GLU A 299 16.10 -14.96 15.34
N THR A 300 16.81 -13.91 15.76
CA THR A 300 16.29 -12.54 15.75
C THR A 300 16.88 -11.74 14.60
N VAL A 301 16.06 -10.83 14.06
CA VAL A 301 16.44 -9.94 12.95
C VAL A 301 16.32 -8.48 13.33
N GLY A 302 17.19 -7.65 12.75
CA GLY A 302 17.07 -6.19 12.79
C GLY A 302 16.05 -5.70 11.76
N MET A 303 15.18 -4.76 12.15
CA MET A 303 14.16 -4.23 11.25
C MET A 303 13.72 -2.81 11.59
N GLN A 304 13.09 -2.17 10.59
CA GLN A 304 12.35 -0.92 10.76
C GLN A 304 10.92 -1.09 10.25
N ILE A 305 9.97 -0.39 10.85
CA ILE A 305 8.60 -0.28 10.35
C ILE A 305 8.46 1.10 9.72
N VAL A 306 8.21 1.13 8.42
CA VAL A 306 8.07 2.37 7.65
C VAL A 306 6.62 2.60 7.27
N ILE A 307 6.16 3.78 7.58
CA ILE A 307 4.81 4.25 7.29
C ILE A 307 4.92 5.25 6.15
N SER A 308 4.16 5.09 5.08
CA SER A 308 4.03 6.08 4.02
C SER A 308 2.59 6.52 3.81
N GLY A 309 2.41 7.66 3.17
CA GLY A 309 1.07 8.15 2.86
C GLY A 309 1.04 9.59 2.34
N PRO A 310 -0.11 10.00 1.77
CA PRO A 310 -0.26 11.28 1.07
C PRO A 310 -0.14 12.51 1.99
N THR A 311 -0.11 12.32 3.30
CA THR A 311 0.04 13.39 4.30
C THR A 311 1.48 13.67 4.67
N GLN A 312 2.44 12.91 4.13
CA GLN A 312 3.87 13.14 4.34
C GLN A 312 4.44 14.08 3.27
N PRO A 313 5.39 14.96 3.62
CA PRO A 313 6.02 15.84 2.64
C PRO A 313 6.84 15.06 1.61
N LEU A 314 7.50 13.99 2.04
CA LEU A 314 8.27 13.07 1.22
C LEU A 314 7.70 11.67 1.36
N ASN A 315 7.61 10.92 0.26
CA ASN A 315 7.18 9.53 0.31
C ASN A 315 8.32 8.64 0.76
N ALA A 316 8.21 8.11 1.99
CA ALA A 316 9.27 7.33 2.60
C ALA A 316 9.57 6.05 1.82
N MET A 317 8.54 5.29 1.39
CA MET A 317 8.77 4.04 0.66
C MET A 317 9.35 4.26 -0.73
N SER A 318 8.93 5.32 -1.45
CA SER A 318 9.52 5.69 -2.74
C SER A 318 11.02 5.97 -2.61
N MET A 319 11.42 6.75 -1.61
CA MET A 319 12.82 7.09 -1.37
C MET A 319 13.65 5.88 -0.91
N VAL A 320 13.09 5.03 -0.05
CA VAL A 320 13.76 3.80 0.40
C VAL A 320 13.99 2.85 -0.77
N LEU A 321 12.96 2.58 -1.58
CA LEU A 321 13.08 1.70 -2.74
C LEU A 321 14.07 2.25 -3.77
N LEU A 322 13.99 3.54 -4.10
CA LEU A 322 14.94 4.17 -5.02
C LEU A 322 16.37 4.04 -4.51
N ARG A 323 16.61 4.32 -3.22
CA ARG A 323 17.94 4.20 -2.62
C ARG A 323 18.44 2.75 -2.65
N ALA A 324 17.60 1.80 -2.25
CA ALA A 324 17.96 0.39 -2.19
C ALA A 324 18.27 -0.18 -3.59
N ILE A 325 17.45 0.14 -4.61
CA ILE A 325 17.66 -0.27 -6.00
C ILE A 325 18.97 0.35 -6.55
N SER A 326 19.19 1.65 -6.32
CA SER A 326 20.35 2.36 -6.88
C SER A 326 21.71 1.91 -6.32
N GLN A 327 21.72 1.24 -5.18
CA GLN A 327 22.96 0.74 -4.57
C GLN A 327 23.14 -0.78 -4.66
N ALA A 328 22.18 -1.48 -5.29
CA ALA A 328 22.21 -2.92 -5.47
C ALA A 328 23.42 -3.36 -6.33
N GLN A 329 24.10 -4.43 -5.93
CA GLN A 329 25.30 -4.91 -6.60
C GLN A 329 25.21 -6.35 -7.09
N LYS A 330 24.30 -7.17 -6.54
CA LYS A 330 24.19 -8.60 -6.89
C LYS A 330 22.84 -8.95 -7.48
N CYS A 331 21.77 -8.63 -6.79
CA CYS A 331 20.43 -9.00 -7.24
C CYS A 331 19.34 -8.07 -6.72
N ILE A 332 18.28 -7.92 -7.53
CA ILE A 332 17.04 -7.25 -7.18
C ILE A 332 15.89 -8.16 -7.59
N TYR A 333 15.15 -8.72 -6.64
CA TYR A 333 14.00 -9.57 -6.91
C TYR A 333 12.73 -8.90 -6.39
N ILE A 334 11.77 -8.69 -7.28
CA ILE A 334 10.52 -7.95 -7.01
C ILE A 334 9.34 -8.88 -7.24
N GLN A 335 8.46 -9.03 -6.25
CA GLN A 335 7.11 -9.59 -6.40
C GLN A 335 6.09 -8.47 -6.17
N THR A 336 5.20 -8.24 -7.14
CA THR A 336 4.15 -7.23 -7.03
C THR A 336 2.93 -7.60 -7.86
N PRO A 337 1.69 -7.35 -7.36
CA PRO A 337 0.49 -7.59 -8.18
C PRO A 337 0.37 -6.64 -9.37
N TYR A 338 0.94 -5.44 -9.25
CA TYR A 338 0.90 -4.40 -10.26
C TYR A 338 2.28 -3.75 -10.37
N PHE A 339 2.81 -3.73 -11.57
CA PHE A 339 4.11 -3.12 -11.88
C PHE A 339 3.90 -1.86 -12.72
N LEU A 340 3.73 -0.74 -12.02
CA LEU A 340 3.59 0.60 -12.61
C LEU A 340 4.61 1.54 -11.94
N PRO A 341 5.90 1.36 -12.23
CA PRO A 341 6.96 2.09 -11.55
C PRO A 341 6.96 3.58 -11.88
N GLU A 342 7.42 4.39 -10.92
CA GLU A 342 7.85 5.76 -11.20
C GLU A 342 9.02 5.73 -12.17
N GLU A 343 9.17 6.77 -13.00
CA GLU A 343 10.22 6.84 -14.02
C GLU A 343 11.62 6.70 -13.44
N SER A 344 11.86 7.30 -12.26
CA SER A 344 13.12 7.20 -11.50
C SER A 344 13.43 5.75 -11.10
N MET A 345 12.43 5.00 -10.63
CA MET A 345 12.62 3.60 -10.24
C MET A 345 12.82 2.69 -11.45
N LYS A 346 12.06 2.92 -12.54
CA LYS A 346 12.25 2.19 -13.79
C LYS A 346 13.67 2.36 -14.33
N SER A 347 14.13 3.61 -14.40
CA SER A 347 15.49 3.92 -14.85
C SER A 347 16.56 3.33 -13.95
N ALA A 348 16.36 3.33 -12.62
CA ALA A 348 17.29 2.71 -11.68
C ALA A 348 17.36 1.19 -11.85
N LEU A 349 16.22 0.50 -12.06
CA LEU A 349 16.17 -0.94 -12.33
C LEU A 349 16.89 -1.30 -13.65
N GLN A 350 16.66 -0.50 -14.70
CA GLN A 350 17.32 -0.67 -16.01
C GLN A 350 18.84 -0.47 -15.88
N ALA A 351 19.27 0.59 -15.19
CA ALA A 351 20.68 0.85 -14.96
C ALA A 351 21.36 -0.27 -14.15
N ALA A 352 20.70 -0.79 -13.13
CA ALA A 352 21.20 -1.92 -12.34
C ALA A 352 21.37 -3.17 -13.21
N ALA A 353 20.36 -3.55 -14.00
CA ALA A 353 20.41 -4.72 -14.86
C ALA A 353 21.53 -4.60 -15.93
N LEU A 354 21.60 -3.47 -16.63
CA LEU A 354 22.64 -3.20 -17.63
C LEU A 354 24.05 -3.11 -17.02
N SER A 355 24.16 -2.92 -15.70
CA SER A 355 25.43 -2.97 -14.95
C SER A 355 25.78 -4.36 -14.42
N GLY A 356 25.00 -5.40 -14.79
CA GLY A 356 25.26 -6.78 -14.41
C GLY A 356 24.58 -7.27 -13.14
N VAL A 357 23.67 -6.49 -12.54
CA VAL A 357 22.84 -6.94 -11.40
C VAL A 357 21.75 -7.88 -11.91
N ASP A 358 21.54 -9.04 -11.26
CA ASP A 358 20.44 -9.97 -11.62
C ASP A 358 19.09 -9.37 -11.16
N VAL A 359 18.40 -8.69 -12.07
CA VAL A 359 17.10 -8.06 -11.82
C VAL A 359 15.97 -8.94 -12.31
N ARG A 360 15.07 -9.35 -11.40
CA ARG A 360 13.91 -10.20 -11.71
C ARG A 360 12.62 -9.55 -11.18
N ILE A 361 11.61 -9.47 -12.05
CA ILE A 361 10.30 -8.92 -11.71
C ILE A 361 9.24 -10.00 -11.94
N MET A 362 8.51 -10.34 -10.89
CA MET A 362 7.44 -11.32 -10.93
C MET A 362 6.09 -10.62 -10.77
N ILE A 363 5.22 -10.77 -11.75
CA ILE A 363 3.87 -10.21 -11.81
C ILE A 363 2.84 -11.28 -12.20
N PRO A 364 1.57 -11.17 -11.77
CA PRO A 364 0.55 -12.16 -12.14
C PRO A 364 0.15 -12.07 -13.62
N LEU A 365 0.02 -13.22 -14.27
CA LEU A 365 -0.58 -13.30 -15.61
C LEU A 365 -2.10 -13.05 -15.55
N TYR A 366 -2.76 -13.41 -14.43
CA TYR A 366 -4.19 -13.30 -14.21
C TYR A 366 -4.50 -12.41 -12.98
N PRO A 367 -4.25 -11.09 -13.07
CA PRO A 367 -4.60 -10.18 -11.97
C PRO A 367 -6.12 -9.95 -11.89
N ASP A 368 -6.55 -9.46 -10.75
CA ASP A 368 -7.96 -9.14 -10.44
C ASP A 368 -8.54 -7.96 -11.26
N SER A 369 -7.68 -7.10 -11.81
CA SER A 369 -8.08 -5.95 -12.63
C SER A 369 -7.50 -6.03 -14.05
N LYS A 370 -8.38 -6.04 -15.07
CA LYS A 370 -7.96 -6.03 -16.48
C LYS A 370 -7.19 -4.76 -16.86
N ILE A 371 -7.57 -3.61 -16.35
CA ILE A 371 -6.90 -2.34 -16.65
C ILE A 371 -5.49 -2.36 -16.05
N LEU A 372 -5.34 -2.76 -14.80
CA LEU A 372 -4.03 -2.87 -14.15
C LEU A 372 -3.15 -3.95 -14.79
N LYS A 373 -3.76 -5.04 -15.31
CA LYS A 373 -3.05 -6.03 -16.15
C LYS A 373 -2.36 -5.37 -17.32
N TYR A 374 -3.14 -4.72 -18.19
CA TYR A 374 -2.59 -4.15 -19.42
C TYR A 374 -1.64 -2.98 -19.13
N SER A 375 -1.92 -2.18 -18.10
CA SER A 375 -0.98 -1.15 -17.64
C SER A 375 0.36 -1.74 -17.19
N SER A 376 0.37 -2.80 -16.39
CA SER A 376 1.61 -3.48 -15.95
C SER A 376 2.37 -4.10 -17.15
N LEU A 377 1.65 -4.79 -18.04
CA LEU A 377 2.24 -5.42 -19.23
C LEU A 377 2.87 -4.39 -20.18
N SER A 378 2.43 -3.14 -20.18
CA SER A 378 3.00 -2.08 -21.02
C SER A 378 4.46 -1.74 -20.71
N TYR A 379 4.94 -2.05 -19.52
CA TYR A 379 6.33 -1.81 -19.10
C TYR A 379 7.27 -2.97 -19.43
N VAL A 380 6.73 -4.16 -19.71
CA VAL A 380 7.54 -5.39 -19.87
C VAL A 380 8.54 -5.28 -21.01
N LYS A 381 8.15 -4.68 -22.17
CA LYS A 381 9.09 -4.49 -23.29
C LYS A 381 10.33 -3.70 -22.89
N GLU A 382 10.15 -2.62 -22.12
CA GLU A 382 11.24 -1.75 -21.67
C GLU A 382 12.14 -2.47 -20.65
N CYS A 383 11.56 -3.35 -19.82
CA CYS A 383 12.30 -4.19 -18.89
C CYS A 383 13.15 -5.24 -19.63
N LEU A 384 12.55 -6.00 -20.56
CA LEU A 384 13.24 -7.03 -21.33
C LEU A 384 14.36 -6.44 -22.21
N ALA A 385 14.14 -5.23 -22.78
CA ALA A 385 15.16 -4.53 -23.55
C ALA A 385 16.37 -4.07 -22.72
N ALA A 386 16.22 -3.98 -21.40
CA ALA A 386 17.27 -3.65 -20.45
C ALA A 386 17.78 -4.90 -19.68
N GLU A 387 17.57 -6.10 -20.23
CA GLU A 387 18.02 -7.39 -19.66
C GLU A 387 17.39 -7.76 -18.30
N ILE A 388 16.31 -7.08 -17.91
CA ILE A 388 15.53 -7.44 -16.73
C ILE A 388 14.69 -8.69 -17.04
N LYS A 389 14.79 -9.73 -16.21
CA LYS A 389 13.98 -10.94 -16.33
C LYS A 389 12.57 -10.69 -15.84
N VAL A 390 11.59 -10.91 -16.69
CA VAL A 390 10.17 -10.75 -16.34
C VAL A 390 9.52 -12.12 -16.27
N LEU A 391 8.98 -12.43 -15.09
CA LEU A 391 8.36 -13.70 -14.72
C LEU A 391 6.86 -13.50 -14.60
N LEU A 392 6.07 -14.16 -15.46
CA LEU A 392 4.61 -14.13 -15.37
C LEU A 392 4.13 -15.30 -14.50
N TYR A 393 3.61 -14.98 -13.33
CA TYR A 393 3.07 -15.99 -12.40
C TYR A 393 1.72 -16.50 -12.93
N THR A 394 1.65 -17.80 -13.26
CA THR A 394 0.55 -18.38 -14.05
C THR A 394 -0.47 -19.15 -13.23
N GLU A 395 -0.10 -19.64 -12.05
CA GLU A 395 -0.91 -20.62 -11.32
C GLU A 395 -2.17 -20.01 -10.68
N ARG A 396 -2.07 -18.77 -10.19
CA ARG A 396 -3.13 -18.07 -9.45
C ARG A 396 -2.80 -16.56 -9.39
N MET A 397 -3.63 -15.78 -8.70
CA MET A 397 -3.28 -14.37 -8.43
C MET A 397 -2.07 -14.28 -7.51
N LEU A 398 -0.99 -13.67 -7.98
CA LEU A 398 0.12 -13.23 -7.14
C LEU A 398 -0.19 -11.84 -6.59
N HIS A 399 -0.35 -11.73 -5.29
CA HIS A 399 -0.65 -10.45 -4.62
C HIS A 399 0.45 -10.04 -3.63
N ALA A 400 1.60 -10.74 -3.61
CA ALA A 400 2.76 -10.41 -2.76
C ALA A 400 3.35 -9.04 -3.12
N LYS A 401 3.84 -8.33 -2.12
CA LYS A 401 4.56 -7.08 -2.24
C LYS A 401 5.88 -7.25 -1.51
N CYS A 402 6.88 -7.71 -2.24
CA CYS A 402 8.18 -8.03 -1.68
C CYS A 402 9.28 -7.55 -2.62
N VAL A 403 10.31 -6.93 -2.05
CA VAL A 403 11.55 -6.59 -2.76
C VAL A 403 12.72 -7.12 -1.95
N ILE A 404 13.58 -7.90 -2.60
CA ILE A 404 14.78 -8.51 -2.01
C ILE A 404 16.00 -7.93 -2.74
N ILE A 405 16.99 -7.45 -1.99
CA ILE A 405 18.20 -6.83 -2.56
C ILE A 405 19.44 -7.39 -1.88
N ASP A 406 20.39 -7.86 -2.68
CA ASP A 406 21.77 -8.21 -2.33
C ASP A 406 21.93 -9.21 -1.17
N ASP A 407 20.96 -10.09 -0.95
CA ASP A 407 20.95 -11.04 0.17
C ASP A 407 21.07 -10.39 1.57
N GLU A 408 20.81 -9.09 1.70
CA GLU A 408 20.98 -8.32 2.93
C GLU A 408 19.75 -7.50 3.34
N PHE A 409 18.90 -7.15 2.36
CA PHE A 409 17.74 -6.29 2.57
C PHE A 409 16.49 -6.89 1.97
N VAL A 410 15.42 -6.90 2.76
CA VAL A 410 14.08 -7.27 2.30
C VAL A 410 13.08 -6.21 2.76
N THR A 411 12.21 -5.80 1.86
CA THR A 411 10.99 -5.10 2.27
C THR A 411 9.75 -5.89 1.88
N THR A 412 8.81 -6.02 2.81
CA THR A 412 7.48 -6.57 2.55
C THR A 412 6.44 -5.86 3.41
N GLY A 413 5.22 -5.78 2.91
CA GLY A 413 4.14 -5.05 3.58
C GLY A 413 2.93 -4.84 2.68
N SER A 414 2.37 -3.65 2.71
CA SER A 414 1.18 -3.32 1.92
C SER A 414 1.47 -2.60 0.61
N THR A 415 2.68 -2.05 0.42
CA THR A 415 3.05 -1.19 -0.72
C THR A 415 3.27 -1.99 -1.99
N ASN A 416 2.41 -1.83 -2.99
CA ASN A 416 2.66 -2.32 -4.35
C ASN A 416 3.76 -1.49 -5.03
N PHE A 417 4.32 -2.03 -6.12
CA PHE A 417 5.28 -1.32 -6.96
C PHE A 417 4.54 -0.48 -8.02
N ASP A 418 3.62 0.40 -7.55
CA ASP A 418 2.77 1.23 -8.40
C ASP A 418 2.65 2.68 -7.87
N PHE A 419 2.25 3.61 -8.76
CA PHE A 419 2.07 5.02 -8.41
C PHE A 419 1.10 5.24 -7.26
N ARG A 420 0.01 4.45 -7.21
CA ARG A 420 -1.03 4.63 -6.21
C ARG A 420 -0.52 4.33 -4.81
N SER A 421 0.21 3.22 -4.65
CA SER A 421 0.81 2.83 -3.38
C SER A 421 1.93 3.80 -2.96
N LEU A 422 2.69 4.30 -3.93
CA LEU A 422 3.82 5.18 -3.65
C LEU A 422 3.43 6.64 -3.41
N GLU A 423 2.27 7.12 -3.89
CA GLU A 423 1.91 8.53 -3.78
C GLU A 423 0.58 8.81 -3.05
N HIS A 424 -0.40 7.90 -3.14
CA HIS A 424 -1.78 8.19 -2.76
C HIS A 424 -2.31 7.36 -1.59
N ASN A 425 -1.84 6.14 -1.42
CA ASN A 425 -2.30 5.28 -0.34
C ASN A 425 -1.53 5.52 0.96
N PHE A 426 -2.20 5.22 2.07
CA PHE A 426 -1.53 5.03 3.36
C PHE A 426 -1.03 3.59 3.40
N GLU A 427 0.28 3.42 3.46
CA GLU A 427 0.95 2.12 3.41
C GLU A 427 1.81 1.88 4.67
N CYS A 428 2.13 0.62 4.92
CA CYS A 428 3.03 0.21 6.00
C CYS A 428 3.87 -0.99 5.54
N ASN A 429 5.18 -0.88 5.69
CA ASN A 429 6.14 -1.91 5.31
C ASN A 429 7.11 -2.24 6.45
N ALA A 430 7.50 -3.50 6.54
CA ALA A 430 8.66 -3.94 7.28
C ALA A 430 9.89 -3.89 6.37
N LEU A 431 10.95 -3.25 6.84
CA LEU A 431 12.29 -3.29 6.25
C LEU A 431 13.14 -4.19 7.13
N ILE A 432 13.68 -5.27 6.60
CA ILE A 432 14.39 -6.30 7.36
C ILE A 432 15.82 -6.37 6.86
N TYR A 433 16.76 -6.29 7.79
CA TYR A 433 18.20 -6.25 7.56
C TYR A 433 18.83 -7.53 8.15
N SER A 434 18.74 -8.64 7.40
CA SER A 434 19.23 -9.96 7.87
C SER A 434 19.52 -10.88 6.70
N LYS A 435 20.75 -11.38 6.63
CA LYS A 435 21.17 -12.35 5.58
C LYS A 435 20.36 -13.64 5.63
N SER A 436 20.13 -14.17 6.81
CA SER A 436 19.36 -15.42 6.97
C SER A 436 17.90 -15.25 6.54
N PHE A 437 17.27 -14.12 6.88
CA PHE A 437 15.91 -13.80 6.44
C PHE A 437 15.85 -13.57 4.92
N CYS A 438 16.82 -12.85 4.35
CA CYS A 438 16.93 -12.66 2.91
C CYS A 438 17.07 -13.99 2.17
N THR A 439 17.90 -14.91 2.68
CA THR A 439 18.06 -16.26 2.11
C THR A 439 16.73 -17.01 2.08
N LYS A 440 15.93 -16.96 3.17
CA LYS A 440 14.61 -17.59 3.23
C LYS A 440 13.65 -16.96 2.20
N MET A 441 13.60 -15.63 2.13
CA MET A 441 12.72 -14.93 1.18
C MET A 441 13.15 -15.15 -0.26
N LYS A 442 14.45 -15.21 -0.54
CA LYS A 442 15.00 -15.53 -1.86
C LYS A 442 14.67 -16.97 -2.27
N ALA A 443 14.76 -17.92 -1.36
CA ALA A 443 14.36 -19.31 -1.62
C ALA A 443 12.87 -19.40 -1.98
N ILE A 444 12.01 -18.67 -1.28
CA ILE A 444 10.58 -18.58 -1.60
C ILE A 444 10.37 -17.99 -3.00
N PHE A 445 11.06 -16.87 -3.34
CA PHE A 445 10.97 -16.25 -4.65
C PHE A 445 11.39 -17.20 -5.78
N LEU A 446 12.51 -17.92 -5.59
CA LEU A 446 13.04 -18.86 -6.58
C LEU A 446 12.11 -20.06 -6.75
N ALA A 447 11.55 -20.59 -5.67
CA ALA A 447 10.55 -21.66 -5.74
C ALA A 447 9.29 -21.23 -6.51
N ASP A 448 8.75 -20.04 -6.22
CA ASP A 448 7.64 -19.44 -7.00
C ASP A 448 8.02 -19.29 -8.49
N SER A 449 9.26 -18.86 -8.77
CA SER A 449 9.76 -18.67 -10.14
C SER A 449 9.84 -19.98 -10.93
N GLU A 450 10.38 -21.03 -10.30
CA GLU A 450 10.60 -22.32 -10.96
C GLU A 450 9.32 -23.13 -11.14
N GLN A 451 8.39 -23.04 -10.17
CA GLN A 451 7.22 -23.90 -10.12
C GLN A 451 5.99 -23.27 -10.79
N SER A 452 5.90 -21.94 -10.82
CA SER A 452 4.65 -21.26 -11.13
C SER A 452 4.77 -20.08 -12.10
N CYS A 453 5.95 -19.87 -12.71
CA CYS A 453 6.16 -18.75 -13.63
C CYS A 453 6.55 -19.20 -15.03
N GLU A 454 6.15 -18.37 -15.99
CA GLU A 454 6.70 -18.36 -17.36
C GLU A 454 7.65 -17.16 -17.49
N GLU A 455 8.90 -17.40 -17.86
CA GLU A 455 9.86 -16.33 -18.16
C GLU A 455 9.63 -15.81 -19.57
N MET A 456 9.50 -14.49 -19.72
CA MET A 456 9.25 -13.84 -21.01
C MET A 456 10.53 -13.45 -21.70
N THR A 457 10.63 -13.71 -23.01
CA THR A 457 11.70 -13.22 -23.85
C THR A 457 11.27 -11.99 -24.64
N LEU A 458 12.22 -11.13 -25.02
CA LEU A 458 11.93 -9.95 -25.85
C LEU A 458 11.38 -10.36 -27.20
N GLU A 459 11.89 -11.45 -27.80
CA GLU A 459 11.47 -11.95 -29.10
C GLU A 459 9.99 -12.37 -29.09
N GLU A 460 9.55 -13.14 -28.10
CA GLU A 460 8.15 -13.53 -27.93
C GLU A 460 7.27 -12.31 -27.67
N TRP A 461 7.76 -11.39 -26.83
CA TRP A 461 7.02 -10.21 -26.42
C TRP A 461 6.66 -9.29 -27.60
N VAL A 462 7.58 -9.09 -28.56
CA VAL A 462 7.35 -8.23 -29.75
C VAL A 462 6.45 -8.87 -30.81
N LYS A 463 6.31 -10.20 -30.81
CA LYS A 463 5.43 -10.94 -31.74
C LYS A 463 3.95 -10.87 -31.40
N ARG A 464 3.59 -10.33 -30.23
CA ARG A 464 2.18 -10.23 -29.77
C ARG A 464 1.33 -9.34 -30.68
N PRO A 465 -0.02 -9.58 -30.75
CA PRO A 465 -0.92 -8.83 -31.62
C PRO A 465 -0.89 -7.32 -31.39
N LEU A 466 -1.01 -6.53 -32.45
CA LEU A 466 -1.04 -5.06 -32.39
C LEU A 466 -2.19 -4.55 -31.53
N SER A 467 -3.36 -5.22 -31.54
CA SER A 467 -4.51 -4.87 -30.72
C SER A 467 -4.20 -4.95 -29.21
N GLN A 468 -3.49 -5.98 -28.78
CA GLN A 468 -3.07 -6.12 -27.39
C GLN A 468 -2.08 -5.01 -27.01
N ARG A 469 -1.09 -4.75 -27.87
CA ARG A 469 -0.10 -3.67 -27.66
C ARG A 469 -0.75 -2.29 -27.58
N ALA A 470 -1.75 -2.03 -28.44
CA ALA A 470 -2.52 -0.79 -28.39
C ALA A 470 -3.32 -0.64 -27.08
N LEU A 471 -3.92 -1.74 -26.61
CA LEU A 471 -4.64 -1.76 -25.33
C LEU A 471 -3.72 -1.51 -24.13
N GLU A 472 -2.52 -2.10 -24.14
CA GLU A 472 -1.48 -1.87 -23.13
C GLU A 472 -1.05 -0.40 -23.11
N SER A 473 -0.73 0.16 -24.29
CA SER A 473 -0.33 1.57 -24.42
C SER A 473 -1.43 2.53 -23.96
N SER A 474 -2.68 2.25 -24.31
CA SER A 474 -3.83 3.05 -23.87
C SER A 474 -4.05 2.95 -22.36
N SER A 475 -3.91 1.74 -21.78
CA SER A 475 -4.05 1.54 -20.34
C SER A 475 -2.92 2.22 -19.54
N ARG A 476 -1.70 2.31 -20.11
CA ARG A 476 -0.57 3.03 -19.51
C ARG A 476 -0.88 4.51 -19.25
N LEU A 477 -1.64 5.15 -20.15
CA LEU A 477 -2.05 6.56 -19.98
C LEU A 477 -2.91 6.77 -18.72
N LEU A 478 -3.61 5.73 -18.28
CA LEU A 478 -4.42 5.76 -17.06
C LEU A 478 -3.60 5.47 -15.80
N GLY A 479 -2.35 4.99 -15.93
CA GLY A 479 -1.48 4.63 -14.80
C GLY A 479 -1.43 5.66 -13.66
N PRO A 480 -1.29 6.98 -13.95
CA PRO A 480 -1.22 8.00 -12.90
C PRO A 480 -2.52 8.20 -12.09
N VAL A 481 -3.65 7.66 -12.55
CA VAL A 481 -4.97 7.74 -11.87
C VAL A 481 -5.47 6.39 -11.37
N LEU A 482 -4.80 5.30 -11.74
CA LEU A 482 -5.04 3.94 -11.27
C LEU A 482 -4.26 3.68 -10.00
#